data_f24a6369b479d12f4c57b3450c020373
#
_entry.id   f24a6369b479d12f4c57b3450c020373
#
_cell.length_a   1.000
_cell.length_b   1.000
_cell.length_c   1.000
_cell.angle_alpha   90.00
_cell.angle_beta   90.00
_cell.angle_gamma   90.00
#
_symmetry.space_group_name_H-M   'P 1'
#
loop_
_entity.id
_entity.type
_entity.pdbx_description
1 polymer ?
#
loop_
_entity_poly.entity_id
_entity_poly.type
_entity_poly.pdbx_seq_one_letter_code
_entity_poly.pdbx_strand_id
1 'polypeptide(L)'
;MPDCFANTQEKTIMMIDSCGGFNTPTLCVVTKGIKADCNHLMRTTYSDACVGVVDLCKIAAAKPYGSVCKLAGKAWIPVQGFESHLDDELALQVDGSSGRMWRFSCTSEGHSDFKLSDVPVQASNLVYYQDIRQEVFWKQLCWEEPFVVRFRSIGEAAELLRAIQRNWAHYPLNCFRRAELIGEKLPYISKKEKPFPYTVSLAGMGVWSLLDEHTLIASAKTSSPFPLGVIRFTEDHQNPPSRAYLKLWEALTLLDFYYRCAAEARTQPAEIRSLPVGAVPVETHSLPTEAVAAEQKGTAVPAVIPVEWALPQRGSHCVDAGACPGGWTWVLNNLGAEITAIDRSPLADFLMREPRITFMQHDAFTLTPESLGKQDWVCSDVICYPPRLLEWIERWRASGLCSKFICTIKMQGAPDFDTIRRFAEIPHSKIVHLTANKHELTWLCAPFIDER
;
A
#
# COMPACT_ATOMS: atom_id res chain seq x y z
N MET A 1 55.66 19.36 -14.92
CA MET A 1 54.61 19.83 -15.83
C MET A 1 53.47 18.83 -15.75
N PRO A 2 52.34 19.17 -15.20
CA PRO A 2 51.20 18.28 -15.16
C PRO A 2 50.20 18.65 -16.27
N ASP A 3 49.73 17.60 -16.92
CA ASP A 3 48.75 17.66 -17.97
C ASP A 3 47.34 18.00 -17.44
N CYS A 4 46.71 18.97 -18.09
CA CYS A 4 45.33 19.30 -17.94
C CYS A 4 44.45 18.24 -18.64
N PHE A 5 43.79 17.35 -17.91
CA PHE A 5 42.63 16.63 -18.42
C PHE A 5 41.38 17.48 -18.23
N ALA A 6 40.90 18.06 -19.31
CA ALA A 6 39.63 18.71 -19.40
C ALA A 6 38.53 17.64 -19.38
N ASN A 7 37.78 17.55 -18.29
CA ASN A 7 36.64 16.66 -18.15
C ASN A 7 35.42 17.35 -18.78
N THR A 8 35.19 17.08 -20.06
CA THR A 8 33.98 17.51 -20.78
C THR A 8 32.85 16.54 -20.40
N GLN A 9 32.02 16.94 -19.43
CA GLN A 9 30.76 16.28 -19.19
C GLN A 9 29.77 16.70 -20.28
N GLU A 10 29.43 15.77 -21.15
CA GLU A 10 28.36 15.92 -22.13
C GLU A 10 27.01 15.96 -21.41
N LYS A 11 26.19 16.86 -21.84
CA LYS A 11 24.88 17.16 -21.28
C LYS A 11 23.82 16.97 -22.35
N THR A 12 22.94 16.00 -22.12
CA THR A 12 21.88 15.66 -23.05
C THR A 12 20.60 16.49 -22.82
N ILE A 13 20.11 17.16 -23.82
CA ILE A 13 18.85 17.91 -23.81
C ILE A 13 17.86 17.16 -24.68
N MET A 14 16.67 16.86 -24.17
CA MET A 14 15.54 16.47 -25.00
C MET A 14 14.59 17.65 -25.16
N MET A 15 14.35 18.06 -26.40
CA MET A 15 13.22 18.91 -26.73
C MET A 15 12.11 18.06 -27.32
N ILE A 16 10.89 18.38 -26.96
CA ILE A 16 9.69 17.75 -27.53
C ILE A 16 9.05 18.77 -28.42
N ASP A 17 8.94 18.45 -29.69
CA ASP A 17 8.18 19.26 -30.63
C ASP A 17 6.70 18.88 -30.59
N SER A 18 5.81 19.86 -30.61
CA SER A 18 4.38 19.72 -30.42
C SER A 18 3.63 19.21 -31.65
N CYS A 19 4.34 18.80 -32.68
CA CYS A 19 3.73 18.33 -33.94
C CYS A 19 4.23 16.94 -34.27
N GLY A 20 3.30 15.98 -34.30
CA GLY A 20 3.53 14.55 -34.51
C GLY A 20 4.37 14.21 -35.73
N GLY A 21 5.59 13.82 -35.47
CA GLY A 21 6.52 13.30 -36.47
C GLY A 21 7.72 12.70 -35.79
N PHE A 22 8.03 11.47 -36.09
CA PHE A 22 9.22 10.78 -35.62
C PHE A 22 10.48 11.54 -36.03
N ASN A 23 11.25 12.00 -35.06
CA ASN A 23 12.67 12.29 -35.29
C ASN A 23 13.47 12.35 -33.99
N THR A 24 14.69 11.89 -34.11
CA THR A 24 15.84 11.77 -33.22
C THR A 24 15.88 12.68 -31.98
N PRO A 25 16.34 12.16 -30.83
CA PRO A 25 16.43 12.90 -29.56
C PRO A 25 17.44 14.05 -29.67
N THR A 26 17.02 15.23 -29.31
CA THR A 26 17.88 16.42 -29.20
C THR A 26 18.39 16.55 -27.77
N LEU A 27 19.68 16.62 -27.62
CA LEU A 27 20.37 16.73 -26.34
C LEU A 27 20.25 18.13 -25.75
N CYS A 28 19.84 18.23 -24.49
CA CYS A 28 19.82 19.48 -23.73
C CYS A 28 20.93 19.52 -22.67
N VAL A 29 21.76 20.58 -22.69
CA VAL A 29 22.86 20.75 -21.77
C VAL A 29 22.44 21.63 -20.60
N VAL A 30 22.50 21.14 -19.37
CA VAL A 30 22.30 21.95 -18.16
C VAL A 30 23.61 22.48 -17.66
N THR A 31 23.80 23.79 -17.65
CA THR A 31 25.01 24.41 -17.10
C THR A 31 24.97 24.49 -15.58
N LYS A 32 26.02 24.02 -14.91
CA LYS A 32 26.21 24.24 -13.46
C LYS A 32 26.26 25.76 -13.21
N GLY A 33 25.36 26.28 -12.36
CA GLY A 33 25.50 27.65 -11.87
C GLY A 33 24.18 28.43 -11.69
N ILE A 34 23.04 27.92 -12.12
CA ILE A 34 21.78 28.59 -11.85
C ILE A 34 21.14 27.89 -10.63
N LYS A 35 20.90 28.63 -9.56
CA LYS A 35 20.00 28.20 -8.49
C LYS A 35 18.64 28.02 -9.17
N ALA A 36 18.36 26.79 -9.55
CA ALA A 36 17.04 26.42 -10.06
C ALA A 36 16.06 26.56 -8.91
N ASP A 37 15.12 27.45 -9.06
CA ASP A 37 13.93 27.50 -8.21
C ASP A 37 13.27 26.15 -8.31
N CYS A 38 13.24 25.38 -7.22
CA CYS A 38 12.72 23.99 -7.17
C CYS A 38 11.26 23.88 -7.62
N ASN A 39 10.59 24.99 -7.87
CA ASN A 39 9.23 25.10 -8.33
C ASN A 39 9.01 24.69 -9.80
N HIS A 40 10.05 24.41 -10.57
CA HIS A 40 9.91 24.19 -12.02
C HIS A 40 10.57 22.92 -12.58
N LEU A 41 11.10 22.02 -11.76
CA LEU A 41 11.70 20.77 -12.23
C LEU A 41 10.71 19.60 -12.20
N MET A 42 9.69 19.64 -13.06
CA MET A 42 9.04 18.43 -13.49
C MET A 42 10.01 17.65 -14.40
N ARG A 43 10.61 16.59 -13.89
CA ARG A 43 11.37 15.65 -14.74
C ARG A 43 10.41 14.55 -15.19
N THR A 44 10.12 14.55 -16.47
CA THR A 44 9.46 13.43 -17.16
C THR A 44 10.54 12.46 -17.60
N THR A 45 10.66 11.32 -16.98
CA THR A 45 11.49 10.22 -17.49
C THR A 45 10.62 9.33 -18.36
N TYR A 46 11.04 9.09 -19.59
CA TYR A 46 10.35 8.22 -20.52
C TYR A 46 10.93 6.81 -20.48
N SER A 47 10.08 5.80 -20.45
CA SER A 47 10.37 4.51 -21.08
C SER A 47 9.96 4.62 -22.57
N ASP A 48 10.66 3.93 -23.46
CA ASP A 48 10.50 4.03 -24.92
C ASP A 48 9.13 3.55 -25.49
N ALA A 49 8.18 3.23 -24.64
CA ALA A 49 6.80 2.97 -25.04
C ALA A 49 6.03 4.30 -25.19
N CYS A 50 5.28 4.45 -26.26
CA CYS A 50 4.46 5.62 -26.61
C CYS A 50 3.43 6.00 -25.52
N VAL A 51 3.89 6.57 -24.39
CA VAL A 51 3.03 7.05 -23.32
C VAL A 51 2.89 8.57 -23.45
N GLY A 52 1.67 9.05 -23.69
CA GLY A 52 1.39 10.49 -23.72
C GLY A 52 1.59 11.14 -22.34
N VAL A 53 2.11 12.36 -22.32
CA VAL A 53 2.28 13.11 -21.07
C VAL A 53 0.99 13.81 -20.68
N VAL A 54 0.59 13.68 -19.42
CA VAL A 54 -0.51 14.43 -18.82
C VAL A 54 0.06 15.56 -17.98
N ASP A 55 -0.44 16.77 -18.14
CA ASP A 55 -0.12 17.90 -17.28
C ASP A 55 -1.26 18.12 -16.28
N LEU A 56 -1.09 17.63 -15.06
CA LEU A 56 -2.11 17.74 -14.01
C LEU A 56 -2.38 19.19 -13.59
N CYS A 57 -1.38 20.06 -13.66
CA CYS A 57 -1.55 21.48 -13.37
C CYS A 57 -2.41 22.18 -14.44
N LYS A 58 -2.25 21.83 -15.71
CA LYS A 58 -3.11 22.34 -16.79
C LYS A 58 -4.54 21.84 -16.66
N ILE A 59 -4.74 20.57 -16.30
CA ILE A 59 -6.09 20.03 -16.02
C ILE A 59 -6.76 20.84 -14.92
N ALA A 60 -6.06 21.11 -13.82
CA ALA A 60 -6.58 21.92 -12.72
C ALA A 60 -6.82 23.37 -13.14
N ALA A 61 -5.91 23.96 -13.94
CA ALA A 61 -6.01 25.34 -14.41
C ALA A 61 -7.24 25.61 -15.29
N ALA A 62 -7.73 24.60 -15.98
CA ALA A 62 -8.94 24.69 -16.80
C ALA A 62 -10.24 24.77 -15.97
N LYS A 63 -10.19 24.63 -14.65
CA LYS A 63 -11.33 24.63 -13.75
C LYS A 63 -11.32 25.86 -12.83
N PRO A 64 -12.50 26.33 -12.38
CA PRO A 64 -12.59 27.39 -11.38
C PRO A 64 -11.89 27.01 -10.08
N TYR A 65 -11.44 28.01 -9.31
CA TYR A 65 -10.93 27.80 -7.97
C TYR A 65 -11.97 27.11 -7.07
N GLY A 66 -11.52 26.15 -6.23
CA GLY A 66 -12.40 25.38 -5.36
C GLY A 66 -13.13 24.21 -6.04
N SER A 67 -13.06 24.12 -7.37
CA SER A 67 -13.70 23.01 -8.09
C SER A 67 -12.86 21.75 -8.07
N VAL A 68 -13.42 20.64 -7.61
CA VAL A 68 -12.81 19.32 -7.65
C VAL A 68 -12.84 18.77 -9.07
N CYS A 69 -11.68 18.44 -9.62
CA CYS A 69 -11.54 17.79 -10.91
C CYS A 69 -11.08 16.35 -10.70
N LYS A 70 -12.00 15.37 -10.79
CA LYS A 70 -11.68 13.95 -10.72
C LYS A 70 -10.79 13.56 -11.91
N LEU A 71 -9.78 12.75 -11.63
CA LEU A 71 -8.90 12.19 -12.64
C LEU A 71 -9.37 10.76 -13.00
N ALA A 72 -9.25 10.39 -14.26
CA ALA A 72 -9.77 9.12 -14.77
C ALA A 72 -8.92 7.90 -14.39
N GLY A 73 -7.70 8.10 -13.88
CA GLY A 73 -6.74 7.04 -13.58
C GLY A 73 -6.51 6.84 -12.10
N LYS A 74 -5.36 6.25 -11.81
CA LYS A 74 -4.85 6.03 -10.46
C LYS A 74 -3.47 6.66 -10.30
N ALA A 75 -3.06 6.90 -9.06
CA ALA A 75 -1.70 7.32 -8.76
C ALA A 75 -1.08 6.38 -7.73
N TRP A 76 0.25 6.23 -7.75
CA TRP A 76 0.97 5.33 -6.86
C TRP A 76 2.18 6.02 -6.25
N ILE A 77 2.39 5.72 -4.98
CA ILE A 77 3.67 5.89 -4.33
C ILE A 77 4.42 4.57 -4.53
N PRO A 78 5.55 4.55 -5.25
CA PRO A 78 6.36 3.35 -5.42
C PRO A 78 6.96 2.89 -4.10
N VAL A 79 7.35 1.63 -4.03
CA VAL A 79 8.15 1.12 -2.92
C VAL A 79 9.55 1.72 -3.03
N GLN A 80 10.02 2.31 -1.94
CA GLN A 80 11.34 2.92 -1.89
C GLN A 80 12.45 1.88 -2.16
N GLY A 81 13.33 2.20 -3.12
CA GLY A 81 14.41 1.32 -3.56
C GLY A 81 14.00 0.26 -4.59
N PHE A 82 12.70 0.21 -4.93
CA PHE A 82 12.15 -0.69 -5.96
C PHE A 82 11.25 0.07 -6.95
N GLU A 83 11.54 1.34 -7.18
CA GLU A 83 10.78 2.21 -8.08
C GLU A 83 10.70 1.65 -9.51
N SER A 84 11.80 1.02 -9.97
CA SER A 84 11.85 0.37 -11.27
C SER A 84 10.86 -0.78 -11.41
N HIS A 85 10.53 -1.49 -10.33
CA HIS A 85 9.55 -2.59 -10.40
C HIS A 85 8.13 -2.07 -10.64
N LEU A 86 7.79 -0.90 -10.10
CA LEU A 86 6.54 -0.23 -10.45
C LEU A 86 6.54 0.17 -11.93
N ASP A 87 7.66 0.70 -12.44
CA ASP A 87 7.79 1.12 -13.82
C ASP A 87 7.66 -0.06 -14.79
N ASP A 88 8.35 -1.16 -14.49
CA ASP A 88 8.28 -2.40 -15.27
C ASP A 88 6.85 -2.96 -15.27
N GLU A 89 6.18 -2.95 -14.13
CA GLU A 89 4.81 -3.44 -13.98
C GLU A 89 3.81 -2.56 -14.74
N LEU A 90 3.99 -1.23 -14.72
CA LEU A 90 3.19 -0.29 -15.50
C LEU A 90 3.45 -0.43 -17.00
N ALA A 91 4.69 -0.69 -17.41
CA ALA A 91 5.03 -0.92 -18.81
C ALA A 91 4.31 -2.13 -19.40
N LEU A 92 4.05 -3.17 -18.62
CA LEU A 92 3.27 -4.35 -19.04
C LEU A 92 1.78 -4.05 -19.29
N GLN A 93 1.27 -2.89 -18.82
CA GLN A 93 -0.11 -2.45 -19.05
C GLN A 93 -0.32 -1.81 -20.42
N VAL A 94 0.77 -1.47 -21.12
CA VAL A 94 0.74 -0.70 -22.37
C VAL A 94 0.73 -1.66 -23.56
N ASP A 95 -0.43 -1.88 -24.15
CA ASP A 95 -0.57 -2.60 -25.43
C ASP A 95 -0.63 -1.62 -26.62
N GLY A 96 0.36 -0.75 -26.74
CA GLY A 96 0.56 0.12 -27.91
C GLY A 96 -0.45 1.27 -28.07
N SER A 97 -1.40 1.47 -27.18
CA SER A 97 -2.41 2.53 -27.26
C SER A 97 -2.32 3.51 -26.08
N SER A 98 -1.92 4.73 -26.37
CA SER A 98 -2.24 6.01 -25.72
C SER A 98 -2.40 6.09 -24.19
N GLY A 99 -1.77 5.26 -23.39
CA GLY A 99 -1.72 5.47 -21.93
C GLY A 99 -1.03 6.80 -21.64
N ARG A 100 -1.62 7.63 -20.78
CA ARG A 100 -1.07 8.94 -20.39
C ARG A 100 -0.53 8.88 -18.99
N MET A 101 0.75 9.15 -18.83
CA MET A 101 1.46 9.12 -17.56
C MET A 101 1.91 10.51 -17.14
N TRP A 102 1.85 10.76 -15.84
CA TRP A 102 2.51 11.89 -15.19
C TRP A 102 3.36 11.35 -14.03
N ARG A 103 4.55 11.90 -13.90
CA ARG A 103 5.46 11.54 -12.79
C ARG A 103 6.01 12.77 -12.14
N PHE A 104 6.03 12.76 -10.82
CA PHE A 104 6.79 13.68 -10.00
C PHE A 104 7.94 12.92 -9.31
N SER A 105 9.13 13.45 -9.41
CA SER A 105 10.31 12.92 -8.71
C SER A 105 11.08 14.09 -8.12
N CYS A 106 11.26 14.09 -6.80
CA CYS A 106 12.08 15.06 -6.09
C CYS A 106 13.25 14.32 -5.43
N THR A 107 14.48 14.72 -5.74
CA THR A 107 15.67 14.28 -5.03
C THR A 107 16.04 15.33 -4.00
N SER A 108 16.29 14.91 -2.77
CA SER A 108 16.56 15.78 -1.60
C SER A 108 17.93 16.47 -1.61
N GLU A 109 18.64 16.49 -2.73
CA GLU A 109 20.01 17.10 -2.83
C GLU A 109 20.06 18.63 -2.64
N GLY A 110 19.08 19.27 -2.05
CA GLY A 110 19.05 20.72 -1.93
C GLY A 110 18.50 21.32 -0.63
N HIS A 111 18.01 20.54 0.30
CA HIS A 111 17.36 21.08 1.50
C HIS A 111 18.00 20.58 2.81
N SER A 112 19.12 21.22 3.19
CA SER A 112 19.82 20.92 4.47
C SER A 112 19.10 21.41 5.72
N ASP A 113 18.01 22.16 5.63
CA ASP A 113 17.38 22.83 6.76
C ASP A 113 16.03 22.26 7.20
N PHE A 114 15.55 21.19 6.60
CA PHE A 114 14.28 20.59 6.98
C PHE A 114 14.48 19.27 7.74
N LYS A 115 14.46 19.35 9.06
CA LYS A 115 14.33 18.18 9.92
C LYS A 115 12.89 17.62 9.81
N LEU A 116 12.60 16.89 8.75
CA LEU A 116 11.45 15.98 8.75
C LEU A 116 11.89 14.74 9.52
N SER A 117 11.62 14.71 10.81
CA SER A 117 12.21 13.76 11.75
C SER A 117 11.72 12.34 11.62
N ASP A 118 10.88 11.91 10.67
CA ASP A 118 10.31 10.57 10.73
C ASP A 118 9.98 9.88 9.40
N VAL A 119 10.30 10.47 8.26
CA VAL A 119 10.28 9.78 6.97
C VAL A 119 11.61 10.05 6.29
N PRO A 120 12.36 9.04 5.87
CA PRO A 120 13.56 9.27 5.08
C PRO A 120 13.12 9.85 3.73
N VAL A 121 13.14 11.19 3.63
CA VAL A 121 12.86 11.91 2.38
C VAL A 121 14.11 11.84 1.52
N GLN A 122 14.45 10.67 1.00
CA GLN A 122 15.52 10.57 0.02
C GLN A 122 15.03 10.74 -1.42
N ALA A 123 13.79 10.42 -1.72
CA ALA A 123 13.14 10.76 -2.98
C ALA A 123 11.62 10.64 -2.82
N SER A 124 10.87 11.70 -3.11
CA SER A 124 9.41 11.63 -3.18
C SER A 124 9.02 11.35 -4.63
N ASN A 125 8.43 10.19 -4.88
CA ASN A 125 7.98 9.76 -6.19
C ASN A 125 6.47 9.52 -6.20
N LEU A 126 5.77 10.19 -7.11
CA LEU A 126 4.35 9.92 -7.38
C LEU A 126 4.18 9.68 -8.87
N VAL A 127 3.58 8.57 -9.23
CA VAL A 127 3.27 8.20 -10.61
C VAL A 127 1.76 8.18 -10.79
N TYR A 128 1.26 8.95 -11.75
CA TYR A 128 -0.14 8.91 -12.17
C TYR A 128 -0.24 8.31 -13.57
N TYR A 129 -1.20 7.41 -13.76
CA TYR A 129 -1.48 6.77 -15.03
C TYR A 129 -2.99 6.77 -15.32
N GLN A 130 -3.38 7.21 -16.51
CA GLN A 130 -4.79 7.44 -16.84
C GLN A 130 -5.56 6.17 -17.14
N ASP A 131 -5.00 5.29 -17.94
CA ASP A 131 -5.70 4.14 -18.50
C ASP A 131 -5.17 2.81 -17.93
N ILE A 132 -5.23 2.67 -16.59
CA ILE A 132 -4.80 1.45 -15.91
C ILE A 132 -5.86 0.36 -16.06
N ARG A 133 -5.48 -0.83 -16.50
CA ARG A 133 -6.38 -1.97 -16.72
C ARG A 133 -6.26 -3.04 -15.65
N GLN A 134 -5.09 -3.21 -15.08
CA GLN A 134 -4.80 -4.26 -14.11
C GLN A 134 -4.31 -3.67 -12.80
N GLU A 135 -4.41 -4.43 -11.73
CA GLU A 135 -3.84 -4.05 -10.45
C GLU A 135 -2.31 -4.03 -10.52
N VAL A 136 -1.70 -3.10 -9.79
CA VAL A 136 -0.26 -2.94 -9.64
C VAL A 136 0.13 -3.33 -8.23
N PHE A 137 1.16 -4.14 -8.05
CA PHE A 137 1.53 -4.74 -6.76
C PHE A 137 2.77 -4.11 -6.14
N TRP A 138 3.74 -3.68 -6.95
CA TRP A 138 4.95 -3.01 -6.47
C TRP A 138 4.71 -1.54 -6.12
N LYS A 139 3.81 -1.34 -5.16
CA LYS A 139 3.41 -0.03 -4.64
C LYS A 139 3.47 0.01 -3.12
N GLN A 140 3.88 1.12 -2.56
CA GLN A 140 3.68 1.43 -1.14
C GLN A 140 2.21 1.81 -0.90
N LEU A 141 1.65 2.65 -1.78
CA LEU A 141 0.26 3.13 -1.70
C LEU A 141 -0.30 3.39 -3.09
N CYS A 142 -1.56 3.03 -3.30
CA CYS A 142 -2.36 3.48 -4.44
C CYS A 142 -3.36 4.55 -4.01
N TRP A 143 -3.45 5.63 -4.78
CA TRP A 143 -4.49 6.66 -4.73
C TRP A 143 -5.56 6.24 -5.74
N GLU A 144 -6.66 5.67 -5.26
CA GLU A 144 -7.59 4.95 -6.13
C GLU A 144 -8.51 5.86 -6.93
N GLU A 145 -8.87 7.02 -6.38
CA GLU A 145 -9.74 8.00 -7.01
C GLU A 145 -9.12 9.40 -6.92
N PRO A 146 -7.96 9.63 -7.59
CA PRO A 146 -7.27 10.90 -7.48
C PRO A 146 -8.07 12.04 -8.12
N PHE A 147 -7.93 13.22 -7.54
CA PHE A 147 -8.49 14.46 -8.06
C PHE A 147 -7.53 15.62 -7.86
N VAL A 148 -7.67 16.66 -8.67
CA VAL A 148 -6.93 17.91 -8.53
C VAL A 148 -7.88 19.05 -8.21
N VAL A 149 -7.39 20.03 -7.43
CA VAL A 149 -8.14 21.22 -7.06
C VAL A 149 -7.23 22.43 -7.05
N ARG A 150 -7.68 23.53 -7.62
CA ARG A 150 -7.03 24.84 -7.42
C ARG A 150 -7.62 25.57 -6.22
N PHE A 151 -6.77 26.19 -5.43
CA PHE A 151 -7.16 26.96 -4.25
C PHE A 151 -6.39 28.29 -4.18
N ARG A 152 -6.96 29.29 -3.50
CA ARG A 152 -6.38 30.64 -3.38
C ARG A 152 -5.57 30.80 -2.11
N SER A 153 -6.02 30.14 -1.03
CA SER A 153 -5.42 30.30 0.30
C SER A 153 -5.26 28.97 1.03
N ILE A 154 -4.35 28.94 1.99
CA ILE A 154 -4.14 27.80 2.92
C ILE A 154 -5.44 27.38 3.62
N GLY A 155 -6.27 28.40 4.01
CA GLY A 155 -7.57 28.13 4.65
C GLY A 155 -8.52 27.40 3.71
N GLU A 156 -8.66 27.89 2.48
CA GLU A 156 -9.52 27.29 1.44
C GLU A 156 -9.10 25.83 1.13
N ALA A 157 -7.79 25.58 0.98
CA ALA A 157 -7.28 24.21 0.76
C ALA A 157 -7.66 23.25 1.90
N ALA A 158 -7.50 23.69 3.16
CA ALA A 158 -7.86 22.89 4.31
C ALA A 158 -9.37 22.67 4.44
N GLU A 159 -10.19 23.66 4.10
CA GLU A 159 -11.64 23.55 4.09
C GLU A 159 -12.14 22.58 3.02
N LEU A 160 -11.58 22.64 1.81
CA LEU A 160 -11.90 21.72 0.73
C LEU A 160 -11.60 20.26 1.13
N LEU A 161 -10.44 20.00 1.73
CA LEU A 161 -10.11 18.67 2.19
C LEU A 161 -11.03 18.21 3.33
N ARG A 162 -11.30 19.05 4.33
CA ARG A 162 -12.22 18.74 5.43
C ARG A 162 -13.66 18.49 4.99
N ALA A 163 -14.11 19.17 3.94
CA ALA A 163 -15.45 18.97 3.38
C ALA A 163 -15.61 17.59 2.74
N ILE A 164 -14.53 16.95 2.29
CA ILE A 164 -14.56 15.62 1.69
C ILE A 164 -14.51 14.54 2.77
N GLN A 165 -13.51 14.61 3.66
CA GLN A 165 -13.36 13.68 4.78
C GLN A 165 -12.47 14.24 5.89
N ARG A 166 -12.40 13.52 7.02
CA ARG A 166 -11.63 13.96 8.19
C ARG A 166 -10.13 13.62 8.11
N ASN A 167 -9.78 12.40 7.67
CA ASN A 167 -8.42 11.86 7.82
C ASN A 167 -7.63 12.04 6.54
N TRP A 168 -6.60 12.89 6.59
CA TRP A 168 -5.76 13.22 5.44
C TRP A 168 -4.28 13.10 5.79
N ALA A 169 -3.57 12.17 5.18
CA ALA A 169 -2.13 12.08 5.27
C ALA A 169 -1.47 12.95 4.18
N HIS A 170 -0.52 13.79 4.57
CA HIS A 170 0.23 14.60 3.62
C HIS A 170 1.40 13.79 3.05
N TYR A 171 1.48 13.70 1.73
CA TYR A 171 2.64 13.16 1.01
C TYR A 171 3.49 14.33 0.48
N PRO A 172 4.77 14.47 0.87
CA PRO A 172 5.59 15.63 0.53
C PRO A 172 6.11 15.54 -0.91
N LEU A 173 5.55 16.32 -1.83
CA LEU A 173 6.05 16.45 -3.20
C LEU A 173 6.71 17.82 -3.45
N ASN A 174 6.00 18.90 -3.10
CA ASN A 174 6.41 20.27 -3.40
C ASN A 174 5.85 21.24 -2.35
N CYS A 175 6.33 22.49 -2.36
CA CYS A 175 5.83 23.59 -1.53
C CYS A 175 5.73 23.21 -0.03
N PHE A 176 6.75 22.58 0.53
CA PHE A 176 6.76 21.94 1.85
C PHE A 176 6.22 22.83 2.96
N ARG A 177 6.71 24.09 3.05
CA ARG A 177 6.24 25.03 4.08
C ARG A 177 4.76 25.36 3.95
N ARG A 178 4.27 25.51 2.73
CA ARG A 178 2.85 25.76 2.47
C ARG A 178 1.99 24.54 2.81
N ALA A 179 2.46 23.36 2.46
CA ALA A 179 1.80 22.10 2.80
C ALA A 179 1.73 21.88 4.31
N GLU A 180 2.80 22.20 5.05
CA GLU A 180 2.82 22.15 6.52
C GLU A 180 1.72 23.03 7.11
N LEU A 181 1.62 24.30 6.66
CA LEU A 181 0.59 25.24 7.12
C LEU A 181 -0.85 24.80 6.77
N ILE A 182 -1.05 24.08 5.68
CA ILE A 182 -2.34 23.45 5.36
C ILE A 182 -2.58 22.29 6.33
N GLY A 183 -1.57 21.46 6.54
CA GLY A 183 -1.62 20.29 7.46
C GLY A 183 -1.96 20.68 8.90
N GLU A 184 -1.44 21.82 9.40
CA GLU A 184 -1.77 22.36 10.74
C GLU A 184 -3.26 22.67 10.92
N LYS A 185 -3.99 22.93 9.81
CA LYS A 185 -5.42 23.20 9.82
C LYS A 185 -6.29 21.95 9.62
N LEU A 186 -5.68 20.80 9.35
CA LEU A 186 -6.37 19.51 9.23
C LEU A 186 -6.34 18.76 10.57
N PRO A 187 -7.29 17.84 10.79
CA PRO A 187 -7.22 16.95 11.95
C PRO A 187 -5.90 16.20 12.01
N TYR A 188 -5.34 16.13 13.21
CA TYR A 188 -4.05 15.47 13.43
C TYR A 188 -4.10 13.98 13.12
N ILE A 189 -3.14 13.49 12.35
CA ILE A 189 -2.90 12.07 12.11
C ILE A 189 -1.70 11.63 12.95
N SER A 190 -1.92 10.68 13.85
CA SER A 190 -0.87 10.19 14.74
C SER A 190 0.22 9.46 13.95
N LYS A 191 1.45 9.93 14.08
CA LYS A 191 2.67 9.30 13.55
C LYS A 191 3.38 8.42 14.59
N LYS A 192 2.84 8.31 15.81
CA LYS A 192 3.42 7.50 16.87
C LYS A 192 3.38 6.03 16.51
N GLU A 193 4.39 5.30 16.96
CA GLU A 193 4.42 3.86 16.92
C GLU A 193 3.19 3.26 17.62
N LYS A 194 2.78 2.09 17.16
CA LYS A 194 1.59 1.39 17.64
C LYS A 194 1.99 0.13 18.38
N PRO A 195 1.35 -0.21 19.50
CA PRO A 195 1.50 -1.53 20.10
C PRO A 195 0.88 -2.58 19.18
N PHE A 196 1.31 -3.83 19.29
CA PHE A 196 0.60 -4.96 18.68
C PHE A 196 -0.08 -5.79 19.80
N PRO A 197 -1.33 -6.25 19.63
CA PRO A 197 -2.24 -6.01 18.48
C PRO A 197 -2.73 -4.54 18.42
N TYR A 198 -2.95 -4.03 17.20
CA TYR A 198 -3.44 -2.69 16.96
C TYR A 198 -4.70 -2.72 16.09
N THR A 199 -5.76 -2.08 16.58
CA THR A 199 -7.02 -1.96 15.85
C THR A 199 -7.04 -0.66 15.04
N VAL A 200 -7.08 -0.80 13.72
CA VAL A 200 -7.13 0.32 12.77
C VAL A 200 -8.56 0.88 12.72
N SER A 201 -8.69 2.20 12.65
CA SER A 201 -10.00 2.84 12.44
C SER A 201 -10.58 2.47 11.08
N LEU A 202 -11.89 2.20 11.02
CA LEU A 202 -12.62 1.96 9.77
C LEU A 202 -12.88 3.26 8.99
N ALA A 203 -12.68 4.44 9.60
CA ALA A 203 -12.72 5.71 8.90
C ALA A 203 -11.59 5.75 7.86
N GLY A 204 -11.95 6.00 6.60
CA GLY A 204 -11.01 6.04 5.48
C GLY A 204 -9.81 6.94 5.74
N MET A 205 -8.66 6.54 5.19
CA MET A 205 -7.43 7.34 5.18
C MET A 205 -7.24 7.91 3.78
N GLY A 206 -7.39 9.23 3.64
CA GLY A 206 -7.05 9.93 2.41
C GLY A 206 -5.61 10.39 2.40
N VAL A 207 -5.17 10.77 1.22
CA VAL A 207 -3.83 11.29 0.99
C VAL A 207 -3.90 12.52 0.11
N TRP A 208 -3.00 13.47 0.33
CA TRP A 208 -2.92 14.70 -0.45
C TRP A 208 -1.49 15.20 -0.57
N SER A 209 -1.25 16.02 -1.58
CA SER A 209 0.01 16.72 -1.80
C SER A 209 -0.19 18.02 -2.58
N LEU A 210 0.83 18.88 -2.60
CA LEU A 210 0.87 20.05 -3.46
C LEU A 210 1.65 19.75 -4.75
N LEU A 211 1.06 20.08 -5.88
CA LEU A 211 1.73 20.09 -7.20
C LEU A 211 2.46 21.43 -7.41
N ASP A 212 1.82 22.53 -7.00
CA ASP A 212 2.35 23.89 -6.97
C ASP A 212 1.72 24.68 -5.81
N GLU A 213 1.99 25.99 -5.74
CA GLU A 213 1.50 26.84 -4.66
C GLU A 213 -0.02 26.97 -4.58
N HIS A 214 -0.73 26.70 -5.68
CA HIS A 214 -2.17 26.87 -5.81
C HIS A 214 -2.93 25.63 -6.27
N THR A 215 -2.23 24.52 -6.48
CA THR A 215 -2.80 23.27 -6.97
C THR A 215 -2.46 22.11 -6.04
N LEU A 216 -3.47 21.44 -5.52
CA LEU A 216 -3.30 20.18 -4.81
C LEU A 216 -3.78 19.01 -5.65
N ILE A 217 -3.16 17.85 -5.42
CA ILE A 217 -3.67 16.53 -5.80
C ILE A 217 -4.03 15.77 -4.53
N ALA A 218 -5.15 15.06 -4.54
CA ALA A 218 -5.57 14.25 -3.40
C ALA A 218 -6.37 13.03 -3.85
N SER A 219 -6.50 12.05 -2.96
CA SER A 219 -7.43 10.93 -3.10
C SER A 219 -8.02 10.59 -1.73
N ALA A 220 -9.35 10.59 -1.65
CA ALA A 220 -10.05 10.19 -0.43
C ALA A 220 -9.97 8.68 -0.18
N LYS A 221 -9.73 7.90 -1.24
CA LYS A 221 -9.68 6.45 -1.21
C LYS A 221 -8.29 5.95 -1.55
N THR A 222 -7.74 5.13 -0.69
CA THR A 222 -6.39 4.56 -0.83
C THR A 222 -6.40 3.06 -0.63
N SER A 223 -5.39 2.37 -1.15
CA SER A 223 -5.24 0.90 -1.05
C SER A 223 -4.86 0.42 0.35
N SER A 224 -4.51 1.31 1.27
CA SER A 224 -4.09 0.96 2.63
C SER A 224 -4.79 1.84 3.67
N PRO A 225 -5.19 1.29 4.81
CA PRO A 225 -5.77 2.07 5.90
C PRO A 225 -4.73 2.87 6.69
N PHE A 226 -3.44 2.64 6.43
CA PHE A 226 -2.36 3.32 7.14
C PHE A 226 -2.02 4.66 6.48
N PRO A 227 -1.61 5.68 7.27
CA PRO A 227 -1.09 6.92 6.71
C PRO A 227 0.07 6.64 5.75
N LEU A 228 -0.05 7.09 4.50
CA LEU A 228 0.93 6.86 3.43
C LEU A 228 1.25 5.38 3.16
N GLY A 229 0.38 4.45 3.58
CA GLY A 229 0.58 3.02 3.41
C GLY A 229 1.57 2.39 4.40
N VAL A 230 1.98 3.09 5.44
CA VAL A 230 3.03 2.65 6.37
C VAL A 230 2.50 2.62 7.80
N ILE A 231 2.80 1.54 8.52
CA ILE A 231 2.61 1.44 9.97
C ILE A 231 3.96 1.19 10.64
N ARG A 232 4.17 1.82 11.79
CA ARG A 232 5.31 1.56 12.66
C ARG A 232 4.81 0.98 13.96
N PHE A 233 5.37 -0.14 14.35
CA PHE A 233 5.11 -0.76 15.64
C PHE A 233 6.19 -0.38 16.65
N THR A 234 5.82 -0.33 17.93
CA THR A 234 6.79 -0.32 19.02
C THR A 234 7.53 -1.66 19.00
N GLU A 235 8.78 -1.64 18.56
CA GLU A 235 9.55 -2.86 18.36
C GLU A 235 9.98 -3.49 19.69
N ASP A 236 9.83 -4.81 19.78
CA ASP A 236 10.46 -5.62 20.81
C ASP A 236 11.82 -6.12 20.30
N HIS A 237 12.89 -5.60 20.87
CA HIS A 237 14.26 -5.95 20.49
C HIS A 237 14.87 -7.09 21.34
N GLN A 238 14.13 -7.64 22.30
CA GLN A 238 14.66 -8.61 23.27
C GLN A 238 14.09 -10.01 23.08
N ASN A 239 12.78 -10.11 22.85
CA ASN A 239 12.09 -11.39 22.89
C ASN A 239 11.99 -12.13 21.55
N PRO A 240 11.68 -11.47 20.42
CA PRO A 240 11.57 -12.18 19.15
C PRO A 240 12.95 -12.57 18.59
N PRO A 241 13.12 -13.76 18.03
CA PRO A 241 14.43 -14.23 17.54
C PRO A 241 14.85 -13.55 16.22
N SER A 242 13.96 -12.86 15.54
CA SER A 242 14.23 -12.09 14.32
C SER A 242 13.21 -10.97 14.11
N ARG A 243 13.56 -9.94 13.32
CA ARG A 243 12.63 -8.84 12.99
C ARG A 243 11.53 -9.24 12.00
N ALA A 244 11.51 -10.48 11.50
CA ALA A 244 10.44 -10.98 10.63
C ALA A 244 9.06 -10.92 11.29
N TYR A 245 8.97 -10.90 12.62
CA TYR A 245 7.73 -10.76 13.38
C TYR A 245 6.93 -9.50 12.98
N LEU A 246 7.61 -8.42 12.60
CA LEU A 246 6.96 -7.17 12.18
C LEU A 246 6.09 -7.36 10.91
N LYS A 247 6.51 -8.21 9.99
CA LYS A 247 5.70 -8.55 8.80
C LYS A 247 4.40 -9.23 9.21
N LEU A 248 4.48 -10.19 10.13
CA LEU A 248 3.27 -10.88 10.60
C LEU A 248 2.35 -9.95 11.41
N TRP A 249 2.89 -9.07 12.23
CA TRP A 249 2.10 -8.06 12.94
C TRP A 249 1.33 -7.16 11.98
N GLU A 250 1.97 -6.65 10.94
CA GLU A 250 1.31 -5.81 9.94
C GLU A 250 0.27 -6.59 9.13
N ALA A 251 0.60 -7.80 8.69
CA ALA A 251 -0.32 -8.68 7.97
C ALA A 251 -1.59 -8.99 8.78
N LEU A 252 -1.44 -9.35 10.06
CA LEU A 252 -2.57 -9.59 10.95
C LEU A 252 -3.39 -8.32 11.21
N THR A 253 -2.74 -7.17 11.34
CA THR A 253 -3.42 -5.87 11.50
C THR A 253 -4.26 -5.52 10.27
N LEU A 254 -3.75 -5.79 9.06
CA LEU A 254 -4.51 -5.61 7.81
C LEU A 254 -5.67 -6.60 7.70
N LEU A 255 -5.46 -7.87 8.06
CA LEU A 255 -6.52 -8.88 8.05
C LEU A 255 -7.65 -8.54 9.02
N ASP A 256 -7.32 -8.06 10.23
CA ASP A 256 -8.33 -7.57 11.18
C ASP A 256 -9.11 -6.39 10.58
N PHE A 257 -8.43 -5.46 9.94
CA PHE A 257 -9.08 -4.33 9.27
C PHE A 257 -10.02 -4.81 8.15
N TYR A 258 -9.59 -5.70 7.26
CA TYR A 258 -10.43 -6.22 6.17
C TYR A 258 -11.63 -6.98 6.71
N TYR A 259 -11.44 -7.79 7.75
CA TYR A 259 -12.52 -8.50 8.41
C TYR A 259 -13.60 -7.54 8.94
N ARG A 260 -13.18 -6.48 9.66
CA ARG A 260 -14.13 -5.49 10.22
C ARG A 260 -14.81 -4.66 9.13
N CYS A 261 -14.12 -4.35 8.03
CA CYS A 261 -14.75 -3.72 6.86
C CYS A 261 -15.84 -4.64 6.25
N ALA A 262 -15.55 -5.91 6.09
CA ALA A 262 -16.54 -6.88 5.58
C ALA A 262 -17.74 -7.04 6.54
N ALA A 263 -17.49 -7.07 7.85
CA ALA A 263 -18.55 -7.13 8.85
C ALA A 263 -19.45 -5.88 8.83
N GLU A 264 -18.86 -4.68 8.73
CA GLU A 264 -19.61 -3.42 8.60
C GLU A 264 -20.43 -3.39 7.31
N ALA A 265 -19.87 -3.81 6.18
CA ALA A 265 -20.59 -3.88 4.91
C ALA A 265 -21.79 -4.82 4.94
N ARG A 266 -21.72 -5.93 5.70
CA ARG A 266 -22.86 -6.87 5.88
C ARG A 266 -23.99 -6.28 6.72
N THR A 267 -23.69 -5.38 7.65
CA THR A 267 -24.70 -4.75 8.53
C THR A 267 -25.44 -3.58 7.88
N GLN A 268 -24.92 -3.04 6.76
CA GLN A 268 -25.59 -1.96 6.05
C GLN A 268 -26.85 -2.46 5.30
N PRO A 269 -27.95 -1.70 5.30
CA PRO A 269 -29.16 -2.03 4.53
C PRO A 269 -28.86 -2.24 3.04
N ALA A 270 -29.54 -3.17 2.40
CA ALA A 270 -29.33 -3.49 0.98
C ALA A 270 -29.52 -2.29 0.04
N GLU A 271 -30.37 -1.33 0.42
CA GLU A 271 -30.64 -0.09 -0.33
C GLU A 271 -29.41 0.83 -0.41
N ILE A 272 -28.56 0.82 0.60
CA ILE A 272 -27.31 1.64 0.62
C ILE A 272 -26.21 0.98 -0.20
N ARG A 273 -26.22 -0.34 -0.33
CA ARG A 273 -25.22 -1.10 -1.13
C ARG A 273 -25.30 -0.84 -2.63
N SER A 274 -26.45 -0.40 -3.12
CA SER A 274 -26.69 -0.16 -4.57
C SER A 274 -26.42 1.26 -5.03
N LEU A 275 -26.09 2.19 -4.13
CA LEU A 275 -25.76 3.56 -4.52
C LEU A 275 -24.29 3.65 -4.95
N PRO A 276 -24.02 4.31 -6.10
CA PRO A 276 -22.64 4.56 -6.49
C PRO A 276 -21.98 5.44 -5.42
N VAL A 277 -20.79 5.01 -4.98
CA VAL A 277 -19.98 5.74 -4.00
C VAL A 277 -19.73 7.17 -4.51
N GLY A 278 -20.38 8.16 -3.89
CA GLY A 278 -20.25 9.56 -4.28
C GLY A 278 -21.56 10.38 -4.28
N ALA A 279 -22.70 9.77 -4.04
CA ALA A 279 -23.98 10.49 -3.92
C ALA A 279 -24.38 10.58 -2.43
N VAL A 280 -23.81 11.53 -1.69
CA VAL A 280 -24.35 11.96 -0.41
C VAL A 280 -25.14 13.24 -0.67
N PRO A 281 -26.48 13.25 -0.51
CA PRO A 281 -27.23 14.49 -0.46
C PRO A 281 -26.86 15.23 0.82
N VAL A 282 -26.43 16.46 0.69
CA VAL A 282 -26.31 17.39 1.82
C VAL A 282 -27.73 17.85 2.16
N GLU A 283 -28.38 17.14 3.07
CA GLU A 283 -29.56 17.71 3.75
C GLU A 283 -29.20 18.00 5.21
N THR A 284 -29.17 19.29 5.50
CA THR A 284 -29.13 19.82 6.84
C THR A 284 -30.48 19.64 7.50
N HIS A 285 -30.63 18.66 8.38
CA HIS A 285 -31.71 18.67 9.36
C HIS A 285 -31.22 18.29 10.76
N SER A 286 -31.57 19.17 11.67
CA SER A 286 -31.44 19.08 13.12
C SER A 286 -32.09 17.81 13.69
N LEU A 287 -31.39 17.17 14.62
CA LEU A 287 -31.84 16.02 15.39
C LEU A 287 -33.05 16.39 16.27
N PRO A 288 -34.05 15.54 16.36
CA PRO A 288 -34.89 15.40 17.55
C PRO A 288 -34.42 14.16 18.35
N THR A 289 -34.16 14.44 19.60
CA THR A 289 -34.04 13.43 20.67
C THR A 289 -35.45 12.91 20.98
N GLU A 290 -35.69 11.62 20.74
CA GLU A 290 -36.63 10.86 21.59
C GLU A 290 -36.59 9.37 21.20
N ALA A 291 -36.42 8.55 22.22
CA ALA A 291 -36.42 7.09 22.16
C ALA A 291 -37.86 6.58 22.01
N VAL A 292 -38.09 5.69 21.04
CA VAL A 292 -39.25 4.78 21.07
C VAL A 292 -38.78 3.38 20.76
N ALA A 293 -38.87 2.53 21.77
CA ALA A 293 -38.74 1.08 21.65
C ALA A 293 -39.90 0.53 20.83
N ALA A 294 -39.59 -0.16 19.74
CA ALA A 294 -40.56 -1.01 19.03
C ALA A 294 -39.98 -2.42 18.91
N GLU A 295 -40.57 -3.34 19.63
CA GLU A 295 -40.40 -4.77 19.45
C GLU A 295 -40.81 -5.17 18.02
N GLN A 296 -39.89 -5.69 17.24
CA GLN A 296 -40.21 -6.43 16.04
C GLN A 296 -39.74 -7.89 16.17
N LYS A 297 -40.69 -8.77 16.11
CA LYS A 297 -40.54 -10.24 16.07
C LYS A 297 -39.89 -10.67 14.74
N GLY A 298 -38.83 -11.46 14.84
CA GLY A 298 -38.54 -12.57 13.96
C GLY A 298 -37.99 -12.27 12.57
N THR A 299 -36.73 -11.79 12.47
CA THR A 299 -35.83 -12.17 11.39
C THR A 299 -34.50 -12.60 12.03
N ALA A 300 -33.98 -13.76 11.59
CA ALA A 300 -32.73 -14.29 12.10
C ALA A 300 -31.62 -13.24 11.92
N VAL A 301 -31.15 -12.68 13.02
CA VAL A 301 -29.96 -11.82 13.06
C VAL A 301 -28.82 -12.67 12.50
N PRO A 302 -28.14 -12.24 11.40
CA PRO A 302 -26.96 -12.95 10.95
C PRO A 302 -25.98 -13.03 12.12
N ALA A 303 -25.45 -14.20 12.38
CA ALA A 303 -24.52 -14.44 13.47
C ALA A 303 -23.41 -13.37 13.39
N VAL A 304 -23.34 -12.52 14.42
CA VAL A 304 -22.24 -11.56 14.58
C VAL A 304 -20.99 -12.42 14.73
N ILE A 305 -20.15 -12.46 13.69
CA ILE A 305 -18.88 -13.18 13.74
C ILE A 305 -18.00 -12.42 14.73
N PRO A 306 -17.53 -13.05 15.84
CA PRO A 306 -16.72 -12.38 16.82
C PRO A 306 -15.46 -11.79 16.18
N VAL A 307 -15.04 -10.60 16.59
CA VAL A 307 -13.78 -9.93 16.17
C VAL A 307 -12.56 -10.85 16.35
N GLU A 308 -12.61 -11.75 17.30
CA GLU A 308 -11.61 -12.77 17.63
C GLU A 308 -11.26 -13.73 16.48
N TRP A 309 -12.09 -13.79 15.43
CA TRP A 309 -11.87 -14.72 14.30
C TRP A 309 -10.92 -14.20 13.23
N ALA A 310 -10.62 -12.90 13.23
CA ALA A 310 -9.73 -12.31 12.26
C ALA A 310 -8.24 -12.60 12.53
N LEU A 311 -7.92 -12.95 13.78
CA LEU A 311 -6.54 -13.25 14.20
C LEU A 311 -6.42 -14.71 14.66
N PRO A 312 -5.22 -15.31 14.58
CA PRO A 312 -4.93 -16.53 15.33
C PRO A 312 -5.17 -16.30 16.83
N GLN A 313 -5.77 -17.24 17.49
CA GLN A 313 -6.16 -17.12 18.90
C GLN A 313 -5.86 -18.42 19.65
N ARG A 314 -6.14 -18.43 20.94
CA ARG A 314 -5.94 -19.63 21.76
C ARG A 314 -6.71 -20.82 21.19
N GLY A 315 -5.96 -21.90 20.92
CA GLY A 315 -6.50 -23.13 20.33
C GLY A 315 -6.60 -23.11 18.79
N SER A 316 -6.21 -22.02 18.11
CA SER A 316 -6.04 -22.04 16.66
C SER A 316 -4.87 -22.95 16.27
N HIS A 317 -5.07 -23.81 15.28
CA HIS A 317 -4.01 -24.64 14.70
C HIS A 317 -3.36 -23.88 13.55
N CYS A 318 -2.05 -23.64 13.65
CA CYS A 318 -1.28 -22.85 12.70
C CYS A 318 -0.07 -23.62 12.18
N VAL A 319 0.16 -23.57 10.88
CA VAL A 319 1.41 -23.99 10.26
C VAL A 319 2.28 -22.75 10.06
N ASP A 320 3.56 -22.81 10.49
CA ASP A 320 4.61 -21.83 10.15
C ASP A 320 5.67 -22.54 9.30
N ALA A 321 5.62 -22.34 7.99
CA ALA A 321 6.53 -22.94 7.02
C ALA A 321 7.70 -21.99 6.74
N GLY A 322 8.95 -22.49 6.96
CA GLY A 322 10.16 -21.68 6.95
C GLY A 322 10.33 -20.93 8.26
N ALA A 323 10.06 -21.62 9.35
CA ALA A 323 9.91 -21.04 10.66
C ALA A 323 11.20 -20.48 11.28
N CYS A 324 12.39 -21.02 10.95
CA CYS A 324 13.66 -20.62 11.55
C CYS A 324 14.01 -19.14 11.31
N PRO A 325 14.45 -18.40 12.34
CA PRO A 325 14.69 -18.78 13.74
C PRO A 325 13.47 -18.71 14.64
N GLY A 326 12.26 -18.42 14.13
CA GLY A 326 11.01 -18.45 14.89
C GLY A 326 10.32 -17.10 15.06
N GLY A 327 10.59 -16.12 14.20
CA GLY A 327 9.97 -14.80 14.32
C GLY A 327 8.44 -14.83 14.20
N TRP A 328 7.91 -15.58 13.26
CA TRP A 328 6.46 -15.76 13.10
C TRP A 328 5.90 -16.75 14.12
N THR A 329 6.60 -17.84 14.38
CA THR A 329 6.26 -18.79 15.46
C THR A 329 6.09 -18.08 16.79
N TRP A 330 6.98 -17.13 17.14
CA TRP A 330 6.90 -16.34 18.37
C TRP A 330 5.62 -15.51 18.44
N VAL A 331 5.22 -14.87 17.34
CA VAL A 331 3.95 -14.11 17.28
C VAL A 331 2.76 -15.02 17.50
N LEU A 332 2.68 -16.14 16.79
CA LEU A 332 1.59 -17.10 16.88
C LEU A 332 1.49 -17.69 18.28
N ASN A 333 2.63 -18.01 18.91
CA ASN A 333 2.68 -18.50 20.29
C ASN A 333 2.15 -17.46 21.29
N ASN A 334 2.50 -16.19 21.11
CA ASN A 334 2.01 -15.11 21.98
C ASN A 334 0.51 -14.87 21.82
N LEU A 335 -0.07 -15.18 20.68
CA LEU A 335 -1.52 -15.17 20.45
C LEU A 335 -2.22 -16.43 21.02
N GLY A 336 -1.45 -17.40 21.49
CA GLY A 336 -1.96 -18.62 22.12
C GLY A 336 -2.28 -19.77 21.17
N ALA A 337 -1.84 -19.70 19.91
CA ALA A 337 -2.07 -20.75 18.93
C ALA A 337 -1.25 -22.03 19.22
N GLU A 338 -1.76 -23.16 18.73
CA GLU A 338 -1.05 -24.43 18.59
C GLU A 338 -0.32 -24.42 17.25
N ILE A 339 1.01 -24.58 17.24
CA ILE A 339 1.83 -24.30 16.08
C ILE A 339 2.58 -25.54 15.63
N THR A 340 2.47 -25.88 14.35
CA THR A 340 3.39 -26.77 13.66
C THR A 340 4.42 -25.94 12.91
N ALA A 341 5.58 -25.77 13.50
CA ALA A 341 6.69 -25.00 12.94
C ALA A 341 7.60 -25.93 12.12
N ILE A 342 7.77 -25.61 10.84
CA ILE A 342 8.48 -26.49 9.90
C ILE A 342 9.67 -25.75 9.29
N ASP A 343 10.88 -26.24 9.51
CA ASP A 343 12.11 -25.73 8.90
C ASP A 343 13.19 -26.81 8.86
N ARG A 344 14.19 -26.65 8.01
CA ARG A 344 15.39 -27.50 7.98
C ARG A 344 16.34 -27.23 9.13
N SER A 345 16.26 -26.03 9.70
CA SER A 345 17.07 -25.56 10.83
C SER A 345 16.19 -25.38 12.07
N PRO A 346 16.72 -25.63 13.29
CA PRO A 346 15.94 -25.50 14.52
C PRO A 346 15.52 -24.05 14.78
N LEU A 347 14.46 -23.90 15.53
CA LEU A 347 14.06 -22.60 16.09
C LEU A 347 15.04 -22.15 17.19
N ALA A 348 14.91 -20.91 17.65
CA ALA A 348 15.59 -20.47 18.86
C ALA A 348 15.22 -21.36 20.07
N ASP A 349 16.20 -21.66 20.93
CA ASP A 349 16.08 -22.65 22.02
C ASP A 349 14.89 -22.46 22.94
N PHE A 350 14.51 -21.22 23.22
CA PHE A 350 13.38 -20.94 24.09
C PHE A 350 12.04 -21.33 23.42
N LEU A 351 11.91 -21.18 22.09
CA LEU A 351 10.72 -21.59 21.35
C LEU A 351 10.61 -23.12 21.25
N MET A 352 11.75 -23.82 21.16
CA MET A 352 11.78 -25.29 21.16
C MET A 352 11.27 -25.91 22.46
N ARG A 353 11.18 -25.11 23.55
CA ARG A 353 10.68 -25.56 24.86
C ARG A 353 9.20 -25.23 25.09
N GLU A 354 8.60 -24.45 24.20
CA GLU A 354 7.21 -24.03 24.33
C GLU A 354 6.24 -25.18 24.06
N PRO A 355 5.32 -25.49 24.98
CA PRO A 355 4.46 -26.69 24.87
C PRO A 355 3.46 -26.61 23.70
N ARG A 356 3.15 -25.43 23.18
CA ARG A 356 2.24 -25.24 22.04
C ARG A 356 2.96 -25.28 20.70
N ILE A 357 4.27 -25.50 20.67
CA ILE A 357 5.05 -25.52 19.44
C ILE A 357 5.51 -26.97 19.18
N THR A 358 5.04 -27.53 18.10
CA THR A 358 5.56 -28.79 17.53
C THR A 358 6.53 -28.45 16.41
N PHE A 359 7.82 -28.64 16.63
CA PHE A 359 8.83 -28.41 15.61
C PHE A 359 9.04 -29.68 14.76
N MET A 360 9.00 -29.50 13.44
CA MET A 360 9.30 -30.54 12.45
C MET A 360 10.52 -30.13 11.63
N GLN A 361 11.64 -30.84 11.78
CA GLN A 361 12.82 -30.62 10.96
C GLN A 361 12.61 -31.23 9.57
N HIS A 362 12.07 -30.43 8.66
CA HIS A 362 11.66 -30.91 7.34
C HIS A 362 11.64 -29.77 6.29
N ASP A 363 11.60 -30.15 4.99
CA ASP A 363 11.24 -29.21 3.92
C ASP A 363 9.70 -29.10 3.86
N ALA A 364 9.16 -27.94 4.24
CA ALA A 364 7.72 -27.73 4.29
C ALA A 364 7.00 -28.00 2.95
N PHE A 365 7.68 -27.79 1.82
CA PHE A 365 7.10 -27.99 0.48
C PHE A 365 6.94 -29.46 0.07
N THR A 366 7.57 -30.38 0.79
CA THR A 366 7.46 -31.83 0.54
C THR A 366 6.40 -32.50 1.40
N LEU A 367 5.91 -31.81 2.43
CA LEU A 367 4.78 -32.28 3.25
C LEU A 367 3.46 -32.01 2.52
N THR A 368 2.54 -32.96 2.62
CA THR A 368 1.20 -32.79 2.08
C THR A 368 0.26 -32.17 3.13
N PRO A 369 -0.75 -31.43 2.72
CA PRO A 369 -1.74 -30.88 3.65
C PRO A 369 -2.39 -31.97 4.52
N GLU A 370 -2.65 -33.15 3.96
CA GLU A 370 -3.26 -34.31 4.65
C GLU A 370 -2.39 -34.82 5.79
N SER A 371 -1.05 -34.77 5.64
CA SER A 371 -0.11 -35.19 6.68
C SER A 371 -0.09 -34.22 7.88
N LEU A 372 -0.50 -32.97 7.67
CA LEU A 372 -0.57 -31.93 8.69
C LEU A 372 -1.98 -31.75 9.26
N GLY A 373 -3.00 -32.26 8.55
CA GLY A 373 -4.40 -32.15 8.95
C GLY A 373 -4.98 -30.75 8.78
N LYS A 374 -6.19 -30.55 9.33
CA LYS A 374 -6.89 -29.28 9.24
C LYS A 374 -6.18 -28.19 10.03
N GLN A 375 -6.00 -27.03 9.39
CA GLN A 375 -5.38 -25.87 9.96
C GLN A 375 -6.30 -24.65 9.89
N ASP A 376 -6.22 -23.78 10.90
CA ASP A 376 -6.90 -22.48 10.87
C ASP A 376 -6.12 -21.47 10.06
N TRP A 377 -4.78 -21.56 10.12
CA TRP A 377 -3.88 -20.67 9.40
C TRP A 377 -2.69 -21.44 8.83
N VAL A 378 -2.31 -21.07 7.61
CA VAL A 378 -1.05 -21.51 6.99
C VAL A 378 -0.22 -20.27 6.68
N CYS A 379 0.93 -20.15 7.35
CA CYS A 379 1.84 -19.05 7.25
C CYS A 379 3.16 -19.52 6.59
N SER A 380 3.78 -18.68 5.77
CA SER A 380 5.07 -19.00 5.15
C SER A 380 5.91 -17.76 4.89
N ASP A 381 7.14 -17.76 5.45
CA ASP A 381 8.21 -16.79 5.11
C ASP A 381 9.43 -17.50 4.47
N VAL A 382 9.19 -18.62 3.78
CA VAL A 382 10.24 -19.44 3.14
C VAL A 382 10.91 -18.68 2.00
N ILE A 383 12.23 -18.84 1.88
CA ILE A 383 12.97 -18.41 0.69
C ILE A 383 12.82 -19.46 -0.41
N CYS A 384 11.99 -19.16 -1.39
CA CYS A 384 11.80 -20.01 -2.57
C CYS A 384 11.41 -19.16 -3.79
N TYR A 385 11.46 -19.75 -4.98
CA TYR A 385 10.93 -19.12 -6.19
C TYR A 385 9.40 -19.00 -6.14
N PRO A 386 8.81 -17.89 -6.62
CA PRO A 386 7.36 -17.66 -6.58
C PRO A 386 6.51 -18.82 -7.13
N PRO A 387 6.84 -19.46 -8.27
CA PRO A 387 6.05 -20.59 -8.79
C PRO A 387 5.96 -21.77 -7.81
N ARG A 388 7.05 -22.09 -7.10
CA ARG A 388 7.08 -23.18 -6.12
C ARG A 388 6.16 -22.89 -4.93
N LEU A 389 6.14 -21.65 -4.47
CA LEU A 389 5.20 -21.22 -3.43
C LEU A 389 3.76 -21.36 -3.89
N LEU A 390 3.47 -20.91 -5.13
CA LEU A 390 2.14 -20.98 -5.71
C LEU A 390 1.63 -22.42 -5.80
N GLU A 391 2.42 -23.35 -6.32
CA GLU A 391 2.08 -24.78 -6.37
C GLU A 391 1.77 -25.36 -4.98
N TRP A 392 2.53 -24.97 -3.98
CA TRP A 392 2.31 -25.41 -2.61
C TRP A 392 0.99 -24.85 -2.04
N ILE A 393 0.68 -23.59 -2.28
CA ILE A 393 -0.57 -22.97 -1.87
C ILE A 393 -1.77 -23.60 -2.61
N GLU A 394 -1.64 -23.86 -3.91
CA GLU A 394 -2.68 -24.52 -4.71
C GLU A 394 -3.02 -25.92 -4.15
N ARG A 395 -2.03 -26.69 -3.69
CA ARG A 395 -2.24 -27.98 -3.00
C ARG A 395 -3.02 -27.81 -1.70
N TRP A 396 -2.63 -26.83 -0.87
CA TRP A 396 -3.35 -26.54 0.38
C TRP A 396 -4.81 -26.14 0.13
N ARG A 397 -5.05 -25.29 -0.85
CA ARG A 397 -6.40 -24.87 -1.21
C ARG A 397 -7.25 -26.02 -1.78
N ALA A 398 -6.65 -26.85 -2.62
CA ALA A 398 -7.33 -28.02 -3.20
C ALA A 398 -7.71 -29.05 -2.15
N SER A 399 -6.95 -29.21 -1.07
CA SER A 399 -7.26 -30.11 0.03
C SER A 399 -8.47 -29.67 0.88
N GLY A 400 -8.81 -28.37 0.86
CA GLY A 400 -9.86 -27.81 1.73
C GLY A 400 -9.50 -27.78 3.22
N LEU A 401 -8.26 -28.11 3.58
CA LEU A 401 -7.82 -28.22 4.98
C LEU A 401 -7.41 -26.86 5.59
N CYS A 402 -7.28 -25.81 4.77
CA CYS A 402 -7.08 -24.44 5.23
C CYS A 402 -7.70 -23.44 4.25
N SER A 403 -8.20 -22.33 4.78
CA SER A 403 -8.75 -21.21 3.99
C SER A 403 -8.12 -19.85 4.32
N LYS A 404 -7.22 -19.79 5.30
CA LYS A 404 -6.56 -18.55 5.72
C LYS A 404 -5.05 -18.68 5.61
N PHE A 405 -4.44 -17.77 4.81
CA PHE A 405 -3.03 -17.83 4.48
C PHE A 405 -2.35 -16.47 4.63
N ILE A 406 -1.10 -16.49 5.08
CA ILE A 406 -0.19 -15.35 5.05
C ILE A 406 1.14 -15.86 4.48
N CYS A 407 1.49 -15.50 3.26
CA CYS A 407 2.67 -16.01 2.59
C CYS A 407 3.50 -14.90 1.96
N THR A 408 4.82 -14.95 2.15
CA THR A 408 5.75 -14.00 1.54
C THR A 408 6.21 -14.50 0.18
N ILE A 409 5.95 -13.75 -0.88
CA ILE A 409 6.40 -14.00 -2.25
C ILE A 409 7.77 -13.35 -2.42
N LYS A 410 8.85 -14.12 -2.29
CA LYS A 410 10.23 -13.61 -2.34
C LYS A 410 10.78 -13.61 -3.74
N MET A 411 11.30 -12.46 -4.20
CA MET A 411 11.96 -12.36 -5.50
C MET A 411 13.44 -12.73 -5.35
N GLN A 412 13.91 -13.67 -6.17
CA GLN A 412 15.31 -14.08 -6.21
C GLN A 412 16.04 -13.53 -7.45
N GLY A 413 15.59 -12.39 -7.95
CA GLY A 413 16.04 -11.73 -9.16
C GLY A 413 15.01 -10.69 -9.59
N ALA A 414 14.79 -10.52 -10.88
CA ALA A 414 13.70 -9.69 -11.38
C ALA A 414 12.33 -10.20 -10.90
N PRO A 415 11.32 -9.33 -10.69
CA PRO A 415 9.98 -9.76 -10.35
C PRO A 415 9.37 -10.68 -11.40
N ASP A 416 8.79 -11.79 -10.94
CA ASP A 416 7.99 -12.70 -11.77
C ASP A 416 6.53 -12.20 -11.79
N PHE A 417 6.25 -11.22 -12.64
CA PHE A 417 4.93 -10.58 -12.72
C PHE A 417 3.82 -11.55 -13.10
N ASP A 418 4.11 -12.57 -13.90
CA ASP A 418 3.11 -13.56 -14.32
C ASP A 418 2.69 -14.42 -13.13
N THR A 419 3.63 -14.91 -12.35
CA THR A 419 3.32 -15.65 -11.12
C THR A 419 2.63 -14.75 -10.08
N ILE A 420 3.07 -13.49 -9.91
CA ILE A 420 2.40 -12.53 -9.01
C ILE A 420 0.93 -12.35 -9.40
N ARG A 421 0.62 -12.21 -10.71
CA ARG A 421 -0.76 -12.10 -11.19
C ARG A 421 -1.59 -13.35 -10.89
N ARG A 422 -1.02 -14.54 -11.06
CA ARG A 422 -1.69 -15.80 -10.68
C ARG A 422 -2.02 -15.85 -9.19
N PHE A 423 -1.17 -15.34 -8.33
CA PHE A 423 -1.51 -15.17 -6.90
C PHE A 423 -2.70 -14.21 -6.70
N ALA A 424 -2.73 -13.10 -7.42
CA ALA A 424 -3.79 -12.09 -7.33
C ALA A 424 -5.14 -12.58 -7.87
N GLU A 425 -5.14 -13.53 -8.81
CA GLU A 425 -6.35 -14.16 -9.35
C GLU A 425 -7.01 -15.15 -8.38
N ILE A 426 -6.32 -15.52 -7.31
CA ILE A 426 -6.89 -16.38 -6.28
C ILE A 426 -8.00 -15.61 -5.55
N PRO A 427 -9.25 -16.13 -5.53
CA PRO A 427 -10.35 -15.46 -4.84
C PRO A 427 -10.05 -15.23 -3.35
N HIS A 428 -10.60 -14.16 -2.81
CA HIS A 428 -10.46 -13.79 -1.40
C HIS A 428 -9.02 -13.54 -0.99
N SER A 429 -8.22 -12.96 -1.89
CA SER A 429 -6.82 -12.66 -1.61
C SER A 429 -6.43 -11.22 -1.94
N LYS A 430 -5.33 -10.78 -1.34
CA LYS A 430 -4.67 -9.50 -1.63
C LYS A 430 -3.16 -9.66 -1.60
N ILE A 431 -2.51 -8.93 -2.50
CA ILE A 431 -1.06 -8.78 -2.49
C ILE A 431 -0.72 -7.37 -2.00
N VAL A 432 0.16 -7.28 -1.02
CA VAL A 432 0.60 -6.03 -0.41
C VAL A 432 2.13 -6.03 -0.26
N HIS A 433 2.71 -4.84 -0.32
CA HIS A 433 4.08 -4.64 0.16
C HIS A 433 4.01 -4.11 1.59
N LEU A 434 4.39 -4.93 2.56
CA LEU A 434 4.41 -4.54 3.97
C LEU A 434 5.61 -3.62 4.27
N THR A 435 5.49 -2.80 5.31
CA THR A 435 6.55 -1.87 5.74
C THR A 435 7.89 -2.57 6.01
N ALA A 436 7.84 -3.79 6.54
CA ALA A 436 9.03 -4.58 6.85
C ALA A 436 9.48 -5.52 5.70
N ASN A 437 8.78 -5.53 4.57
CA ASN A 437 9.22 -6.27 3.39
C ASN A 437 10.47 -5.61 2.79
N LYS A 438 11.27 -6.45 2.16
CA LYS A 438 12.40 -6.04 1.32
C LYS A 438 12.03 -6.31 -0.14
N HIS A 439 12.82 -7.11 -0.85
CA HIS A 439 12.54 -7.53 -2.23
C HIS A 439 11.53 -8.68 -2.25
N GLU A 440 10.35 -8.43 -1.74
CA GLU A 440 9.28 -9.43 -1.55
C GLU A 440 7.92 -8.74 -1.43
N LEU A 441 6.87 -9.46 -1.80
CA LEU A 441 5.48 -9.08 -1.56
C LEU A 441 4.87 -10.04 -0.53
N THR A 442 3.79 -9.64 0.11
CA THR A 442 3.03 -10.52 1.00
C THR A 442 1.65 -10.79 0.41
N TRP A 443 1.32 -12.06 0.25
CA TRP A 443 0.02 -12.53 -0.16
C TRP A 443 -0.80 -12.91 1.06
N LEU A 444 -1.98 -12.31 1.18
CA LEU A 444 -2.96 -12.52 2.22
C LEU A 444 -4.18 -13.17 1.59
N CYS A 445 -4.70 -14.26 2.18
CA CYS A 445 -5.92 -14.90 1.72
C CYS A 445 -6.79 -15.28 2.91
N ALA A 446 -8.04 -14.86 2.88
CA ALA A 446 -9.04 -15.23 3.90
C ALA A 446 -10.45 -15.02 3.33
N PRO A 447 -11.46 -15.83 3.75
CA PRO A 447 -12.82 -15.79 3.17
C PRO A 447 -13.52 -14.43 3.21
N PHE A 448 -13.10 -13.52 4.09
CA PHE A 448 -13.67 -12.18 4.25
C PHE A 448 -12.98 -11.09 3.40
N ILE A 449 -11.91 -11.41 2.68
CA ILE A 449 -11.29 -10.48 1.73
C ILE A 449 -12.18 -10.42 0.49
N ASP A 450 -12.41 -9.21 -0.03
CA ASP A 450 -13.20 -8.90 -1.24
C ASP A 450 -14.72 -9.16 -1.17
N GLU A 451 -15.30 -9.25 0.00
CA GLU A 451 -16.75 -9.21 0.15
C GLU A 451 -17.31 -7.76 0.08
N ARG A 452 -16.73 -6.90 -0.82
CA ARG A 452 -17.16 -5.50 -1.01
C ARG A 452 -18.15 -5.35 -2.14
#